data_f6bee88fb73bd6eecea5b4cc604312bf
#
_entry.id   f6bee88fb73bd6eecea5b4cc604312bf
#
_cell.length_a   1.000
_cell.length_b   1.000
_cell.length_c   1.000
_cell.angle_alpha   90.00
_cell.angle_beta   90.00
_cell.angle_gamma   90.00
#
_symmetry.space_group_name_H-M   'P 1'
#
loop_
_entity.id
_entity.type
_entity.pdbx_description
1 polymer ?
#
loop_
_entity_poly.entity_id
_entity_poly.type
_entity_poly.pdbx_seq_one_letter_code
_entity_poly.pdbx_strand_id
1 'polypeptide(L)'
;MNPIKYSAILVMALVLGACSPKIYGTVQLVDMNMQPIPPAKESPEGTVVNMINTTTTLEKASHAVDVNAEGKFESAKDSILPGIYKVEASRIGYLTETQTIEVKRFGSKKADFKLKKIPEGKHKSIEGSKSDEDKIVNPGEVNIQPPTM
;
A
#
# COMPACT_ATOMS: atom_id res chain seq x y z
N MET A 1 47.09 10.54 30.51
CA MET A 1 45.73 10.41 29.92
C MET A 1 45.62 9.03 29.32
N ASN A 2 44.73 8.18 29.84
CA ASN A 2 44.65 6.79 29.41
C ASN A 2 43.84 6.67 28.09
N PRO A 3 44.45 6.26 26.97
CA PRO A 3 43.77 6.16 25.65
C PRO A 3 42.59 5.18 25.65
N ILE A 4 42.60 4.22 26.57
CA ILE A 4 41.53 3.21 26.70
C ILE A 4 40.16 3.82 27.06
N LYS A 5 40.13 4.89 27.84
CA LYS A 5 38.87 5.57 28.24
C LYS A 5 38.19 6.28 27.07
N TYR A 6 38.95 6.85 26.14
CA TYR A 6 38.41 7.51 24.95
C TYR A 6 37.94 6.53 23.89
N SER A 7 38.60 5.37 23.79
CA SER A 7 38.17 4.31 22.88
C SER A 7 36.81 3.73 23.26
N ALA A 8 36.52 3.54 24.54
CA ALA A 8 35.23 3.06 25.03
C ALA A 8 34.08 4.06 24.78
N ILE A 9 34.36 5.37 24.95
CA ILE A 9 33.38 6.44 24.69
C ILE A 9 33.08 6.55 23.19
N LEU A 10 34.07 6.40 22.31
CA LEU A 10 33.91 6.45 20.85
C LEU A 10 33.06 5.27 20.34
N VAL A 11 33.30 4.06 20.88
CA VAL A 11 32.51 2.87 20.51
C VAL A 11 31.07 3.00 20.99
N MET A 12 30.83 3.56 22.16
CA MET A 12 29.48 3.77 22.70
C MET A 12 28.69 4.82 21.91
N ALA A 13 29.35 5.85 21.36
CA ALA A 13 28.72 6.86 20.51
C ALA A 13 28.29 6.30 19.12
N LEU A 14 29.04 5.34 18.59
CA LEU A 14 28.73 4.68 17.31
C LEU A 14 27.50 3.77 17.37
N VAL A 15 27.18 3.21 18.53
CA VAL A 15 26.02 2.31 18.71
C VAL A 15 24.71 3.09 18.81
N LEU A 16 24.73 4.34 19.24
CA LEU A 16 23.51 5.17 19.42
C LEU A 16 22.94 5.73 18.10
N GLY A 17 23.70 5.67 17.00
CA GLY A 17 23.26 6.21 15.70
C GLY A 17 22.44 5.27 14.82
N ALA A 18 22.20 4.02 15.21
CA ALA A 18 21.71 2.99 14.31
C ALA A 18 20.19 2.67 14.39
N CYS A 19 19.43 3.36 15.24
CA CYS A 19 18.01 3.07 15.43
C CYS A 19 17.12 4.08 14.72
N SER A 20 17.09 4.02 13.39
CA SER A 20 16.07 4.75 12.62
C SER A 20 14.71 4.05 12.78
N PRO A 21 13.61 4.81 12.97
CA PRO A 21 12.29 4.23 13.01
C PRO A 21 11.96 3.58 11.65
N LYS A 22 11.23 2.47 11.69
CA LYS A 22 10.80 1.75 10.49
C LYS A 22 9.42 1.15 10.64
N ILE A 23 8.75 0.98 9.50
CA ILE A 23 7.51 0.24 9.37
C ILE A 23 7.82 -1.04 8.60
N TYR A 24 7.40 -2.18 9.13
CA TYR A 24 7.60 -3.48 8.51
C TYR A 24 6.41 -4.38 8.78
N GLY A 25 6.29 -5.47 8.07
CA GLY A 25 5.20 -6.41 8.31
C GLY A 25 5.06 -7.47 7.25
N THR A 26 3.87 -8.06 7.23
CA THR A 26 3.54 -9.13 6.29
C THR A 26 2.23 -8.86 5.59
N VAL A 27 2.12 -9.33 4.35
CA VAL A 27 0.89 -9.35 3.58
C VAL A 27 0.55 -10.79 3.26
N GLN A 28 -0.64 -11.21 3.64
CA GLN A 28 -1.20 -12.52 3.35
C GLN A 28 -2.37 -12.36 2.38
N LEU A 29 -2.37 -13.15 1.30
CA LEU A 29 -3.51 -13.24 0.41
C LEU A 29 -4.52 -14.23 0.98
N VAL A 30 -5.80 -13.85 0.98
CA VAL A 30 -6.90 -14.71 1.43
C VAL A 30 -7.99 -14.76 0.38
N ASP A 31 -8.70 -15.88 0.32
CA ASP A 31 -9.84 -16.06 -0.56
C ASP A 31 -11.09 -15.31 -0.06
N MET A 32 -12.21 -15.49 -0.75
CA MET A 32 -13.49 -14.88 -0.37
C MET A 32 -13.99 -15.31 1.01
N ASN A 33 -13.57 -16.49 1.49
CA ASN A 33 -13.93 -17.07 2.79
C ASN A 33 -12.89 -16.77 3.88
N MET A 34 -11.94 -15.84 3.61
CA MET A 34 -10.84 -15.49 4.51
C MET A 34 -9.86 -16.66 4.76
N GLN A 35 -9.82 -17.68 3.89
CA GLN A 35 -8.86 -18.76 3.97
C GLN A 35 -7.54 -18.33 3.30
N PRO A 36 -6.39 -18.62 3.93
CA PRO A 36 -5.09 -18.29 3.38
C PRO A 36 -4.87 -18.95 2.01
N ILE A 37 -4.43 -18.16 1.04
CA ILE A 37 -3.98 -18.67 -0.27
C ILE A 37 -2.50 -19.00 -0.12
N PRO A 38 -2.07 -20.26 -0.34
CA PRO A 38 -0.66 -20.62 -0.27
C PRO A 38 0.17 -19.85 -1.30
N PRO A 39 1.38 -19.37 -0.95
CA PRO A 39 2.27 -18.66 -1.89
C PRO A 39 2.61 -19.43 -3.15
N ALA A 40 2.60 -20.76 -3.07
CA ALA A 40 2.79 -21.64 -4.24
C ALA A 40 1.64 -21.54 -5.26
N LYS A 41 0.42 -21.16 -4.83
CA LYS A 41 -0.74 -20.98 -5.70
C LYS A 41 -0.82 -19.55 -6.22
N GLU A 42 -0.59 -18.58 -5.36
CA GLU A 42 -0.58 -17.15 -5.70
C GLU A 42 0.38 -16.39 -4.77
N SER A 43 1.47 -15.90 -5.34
CA SER A 43 2.49 -15.16 -4.59
C SER A 43 1.96 -13.79 -4.15
N PRO A 44 2.25 -13.32 -2.92
CA PRO A 44 1.98 -11.95 -2.50
C PRO A 44 2.87 -10.90 -3.19
N GLU A 45 3.88 -11.31 -3.93
CA GLU A 45 4.74 -10.43 -4.73
C GLU A 45 3.91 -9.58 -5.70
N GLY A 46 4.27 -8.31 -5.87
CA GLY A 46 3.49 -7.34 -6.66
C GLY A 46 2.36 -6.67 -5.87
N THR A 47 2.26 -6.92 -4.57
CA THR A 47 1.48 -6.09 -3.65
C THR A 47 2.30 -4.85 -3.30
N VAL A 48 1.66 -3.67 -3.33
CA VAL A 48 2.28 -2.41 -2.94
C VAL A 48 1.76 -2.00 -1.57
N VAL A 49 2.67 -1.65 -0.68
CA VAL A 49 2.34 -1.06 0.63
C VAL A 49 2.73 0.41 0.62
N ASN A 50 1.73 1.28 0.72
CA ASN A 50 1.89 2.72 0.77
C ASN A 50 1.79 3.22 2.21
N MET A 51 2.75 4.02 2.65
CA MET A 51 2.87 4.54 4.01
C MET A 51 2.78 6.05 3.96
N ILE A 52 1.67 6.63 4.42
CA ILE A 52 1.38 8.04 4.34
C ILE A 52 1.42 8.64 5.74
N ASN A 53 2.37 9.55 6.00
CA ASN A 53 2.43 10.28 7.26
C ASN A 53 1.35 11.37 7.27
N THR A 54 0.35 11.23 8.15
CA THR A 54 -0.78 12.16 8.26
C THR A 54 -0.51 13.35 9.18
N THR A 55 0.61 13.36 9.88
CA THR A 55 1.00 14.44 10.80
C THR A 55 1.95 15.46 10.20
N THR A 56 2.50 15.18 9.00
CA THR A 56 3.41 16.11 8.32
C THR A 56 2.83 16.54 6.96
N THR A 57 3.10 17.79 6.60
CA THR A 57 2.75 18.38 5.29
C THR A 57 3.94 18.42 4.33
N LEU A 58 5.06 17.78 4.68
CA LEU A 58 6.26 17.75 3.86
C LEU A 58 6.05 16.92 2.59
N GLU A 59 6.79 17.27 1.51
CA GLU A 59 6.73 16.56 0.22
C GLU A 59 7.04 15.06 0.31
N LYS A 60 7.80 14.63 1.34
CA LYS A 60 8.14 13.23 1.61
C LYS A 60 7.19 12.55 2.61
N ALA A 61 5.93 12.96 2.62
CA ALA A 61 4.94 12.37 3.54
C ALA A 61 4.51 10.95 3.15
N SER A 62 4.82 10.48 1.93
CA SER A 62 4.40 9.19 1.40
C SER A 62 5.57 8.35 0.90
N HIS A 63 5.59 7.08 1.27
CA HIS A 63 6.54 6.06 0.80
C HIS A 63 5.79 4.82 0.36
N ALA A 64 6.18 4.27 -0.78
CA ALA A 64 5.67 3.00 -1.28
C ALA A 64 6.78 1.96 -1.30
N VAL A 65 6.47 0.74 -0.91
CA VAL A 65 7.38 -0.41 -0.98
C VAL A 65 6.65 -1.62 -1.55
N ASP A 66 7.39 -2.45 -2.27
CA ASP A 66 6.89 -3.70 -2.79
C ASP A 66 7.01 -4.81 -1.75
N VAL A 67 6.04 -5.71 -1.77
CA VAL A 67 6.05 -6.93 -0.96
C VAL A 67 6.83 -8.01 -1.70
N ASN A 68 7.71 -8.71 -1.00
CA ASN A 68 8.48 -9.80 -1.59
C ASN A 68 7.66 -11.10 -1.74
N ALA A 69 8.25 -12.14 -2.34
CA ALA A 69 7.59 -13.42 -2.60
C ALA A 69 7.14 -14.14 -1.31
N GLU A 70 7.81 -13.89 -0.16
CA GLU A 70 7.44 -14.43 1.15
C GLU A 70 6.32 -13.61 1.84
N GLY A 71 5.83 -12.55 1.18
CA GLY A 71 4.81 -11.67 1.75
C GLY A 71 5.34 -10.66 2.76
N LYS A 72 6.64 -10.39 2.80
CA LYS A 72 7.26 -9.44 3.72
C LYS A 72 7.52 -8.10 3.05
N PHE A 73 7.41 -7.03 3.83
CA PHE A 73 7.81 -5.68 3.42
C PHE A 73 8.50 -4.95 4.56
N GLU A 74 9.32 -3.98 4.21
CA GLU A 74 9.98 -3.07 5.15
C GLU A 74 10.20 -1.72 4.47
N SER A 75 9.97 -0.64 5.21
CA SER A 75 10.26 0.72 4.74
C SER A 75 11.74 0.91 4.45
N ALA A 76 12.07 1.75 3.47
CA ALA A 76 13.46 2.10 3.21
C ALA A 76 14.12 2.73 4.45
N LYS A 77 15.44 2.57 4.56
CA LYS A 77 16.20 3.16 5.66
C LYS A 77 16.01 4.68 5.66
N ASP A 78 15.82 5.24 6.85
CA ASP A 78 15.67 6.69 7.10
C ASP A 78 14.50 7.36 6.33
N SER A 79 13.55 6.56 5.80
CA SER A 79 12.37 7.08 5.12
C SER A 79 11.22 7.41 6.07
N ILE A 80 11.22 6.84 7.27
CA ILE A 80 10.14 6.98 8.23
C ILE A 80 10.51 8.00 9.29
N LEU A 81 9.65 9.00 9.44
CA LEU A 81 9.71 10.01 10.51
C LEU A 81 8.73 9.65 11.63
N PRO A 82 8.95 10.12 12.87
CA PRO A 82 7.95 9.98 13.93
C PRO A 82 6.62 10.62 13.50
N GLY A 83 5.50 9.97 13.79
CA GLY A 83 4.17 10.48 13.43
C GLY A 83 3.12 9.39 13.30
N ILE A 84 1.94 9.79 12.88
CA ILE A 84 0.83 8.89 12.58
C ILE A 84 0.85 8.56 11.09
N TYR A 85 0.87 7.27 10.78
CA TYR A 85 0.86 6.77 9.41
C TYR A 85 -0.44 6.05 9.09
N LYS A 86 -1.01 6.39 7.94
CA LYS A 86 -1.97 5.57 7.24
C LYS A 86 -1.20 4.62 6.34
N VAL A 87 -1.26 3.33 6.63
CA VAL A 87 -0.57 2.29 5.86
C VAL A 87 -1.59 1.51 5.07
N GLU A 88 -1.45 1.48 3.75
CA GLU A 88 -2.38 0.85 2.82
C GLU A 88 -1.67 -0.24 2.03
N ALA A 89 -2.20 -1.46 2.09
CA ALA A 89 -1.76 -2.55 1.24
C ALA A 89 -2.74 -2.73 0.09
N SER A 90 -2.26 -2.70 -1.15
CA SER A 90 -3.08 -2.79 -2.35
C SER A 90 -2.49 -3.75 -3.38
N ARG A 91 -3.37 -4.50 -4.05
CA ARG A 91 -3.03 -5.44 -5.11
C ARG A 91 -4.20 -5.54 -6.10
N ILE A 92 -3.90 -5.67 -7.39
CA ILE A 92 -4.92 -5.89 -8.42
C ILE A 92 -5.67 -7.20 -8.14
N GLY A 93 -7.00 -7.16 -8.17
CA GLY A 93 -7.86 -8.32 -7.89
C GLY A 93 -8.13 -8.56 -6.40
N TYR A 94 -7.68 -7.67 -5.51
CA TYR A 94 -7.87 -7.75 -4.06
C TYR A 94 -8.45 -6.47 -3.49
N LEU A 95 -9.16 -6.58 -2.38
CA LEU A 95 -9.62 -5.42 -1.62
C LEU A 95 -8.41 -4.78 -0.92
N THR A 96 -8.28 -3.46 -1.05
CA THR A 96 -7.27 -2.68 -0.32
C THR A 96 -7.56 -2.72 1.18
N GLU A 97 -6.54 -3.01 1.98
CA GLU A 97 -6.61 -2.95 3.43
C GLU A 97 -5.80 -1.78 3.96
N THR A 98 -6.35 -1.10 4.95
CA THR A 98 -5.75 0.10 5.53
C THR A 98 -5.64 -0.04 7.05
N GLN A 99 -4.49 0.37 7.61
CA GLN A 99 -4.24 0.45 9.04
C GLN A 99 -3.67 1.82 9.40
N THR A 100 -4.07 2.34 10.57
CA THR A 100 -3.45 3.54 11.13
C THR A 100 -2.52 3.16 12.27
N ILE A 101 -1.26 3.57 12.20
CA ILE A 101 -0.23 3.24 13.19
C ILE A 101 0.52 4.50 13.62
N GLU A 102 0.90 4.55 14.89
CA GLU A 102 1.77 5.59 15.43
C GLU A 102 3.21 5.10 15.50
N VAL A 103 4.13 5.84 14.88
CA VAL A 103 5.57 5.58 14.89
C VAL A 103 6.26 6.59 15.79
N LYS A 104 6.93 6.09 16.83
CA LYS A 104 7.72 6.90 17.78
C LYS A 104 9.16 7.06 17.29
N ARG A 105 9.86 8.07 17.81
CA ARG A 105 11.20 8.48 17.37
C ARG A 105 12.25 7.36 17.32
N PHE A 106 12.16 6.36 18.20
CA PHE A 106 13.11 5.25 18.28
C PHE A 106 12.43 3.88 18.17
N GLY A 107 11.24 3.83 17.55
CA GLY A 107 10.43 2.63 17.51
C GLY A 107 10.16 2.12 16.09
N SER A 108 10.31 0.83 15.90
CA SER A 108 9.77 0.15 14.72
C SER A 108 8.32 -0.27 14.97
N LYS A 109 7.49 -0.22 13.93
CA LYS A 109 6.09 -0.64 14.00
C LYS A 109 5.82 -1.74 12.98
N LYS A 110 5.09 -2.75 13.44
CA LYS A 110 4.64 -3.86 12.61
C LYS A 110 3.22 -3.60 12.11
N ALA A 111 2.99 -3.86 10.83
CA ALA A 111 1.67 -3.82 10.19
C ALA A 111 1.48 -5.11 9.37
N ASP A 112 0.49 -5.92 9.74
CA ASP A 112 0.18 -7.16 9.03
C ASP A 112 -1.17 -7.02 8.33
N PHE A 113 -1.23 -7.40 7.05
CA PHE A 113 -2.40 -7.24 6.18
C PHE A 113 -2.91 -8.60 5.68
N LYS A 114 -4.25 -8.71 5.51
CA LYS A 114 -4.90 -9.86 4.89
C LYS A 114 -5.74 -9.39 3.72
N LEU A 115 -5.16 -9.39 2.52
CA LEU A 115 -5.85 -8.93 1.32
C LEU A 115 -6.85 -9.97 0.85
N LYS A 116 -8.13 -9.60 0.85
CA LYS A 116 -9.23 -10.44 0.42
C LYS A 116 -9.42 -10.36 -1.08
N LYS A 117 -9.45 -11.54 -1.74
CA LYS A 117 -9.69 -11.65 -3.18
C LYS A 117 -11.07 -11.13 -3.55
N ILE A 118 -11.12 -10.28 -4.58
CA ILE A 118 -12.37 -9.81 -5.16
C ILE A 118 -12.92 -10.94 -6.04
N PRO A 119 -14.22 -11.29 -5.93
CA PRO A 119 -14.82 -12.25 -6.85
C PRO A 119 -14.70 -11.73 -8.27
N GLU A 120 -14.18 -12.55 -9.17
CA GLU A 120 -14.22 -12.25 -10.60
C GLU A 120 -15.69 -12.14 -11.02
N GLY A 121 -16.14 -10.92 -11.29
CA GLY A 121 -17.44 -10.70 -11.87
C GLY A 121 -17.49 -11.48 -13.18
N LYS A 122 -18.45 -12.40 -13.31
CA LYS A 122 -18.79 -12.95 -14.61
C LYS A 122 -19.20 -11.74 -15.46
N HIS A 123 -18.27 -11.26 -16.28
CA HIS A 123 -18.64 -10.39 -17.37
C HIS A 123 -19.60 -11.24 -18.24
N LYS A 124 -20.90 -11.02 -18.12
CA LYS A 124 -21.81 -11.41 -19.17
C LYS A 124 -21.27 -10.68 -20.39
N SER A 125 -20.62 -11.40 -21.28
CA SER A 125 -20.46 -10.89 -22.65
C SER A 125 -21.87 -10.55 -23.10
N ILE A 126 -22.12 -9.26 -23.27
CA ILE A 126 -23.31 -8.81 -23.98
C ILE A 126 -23.01 -9.26 -25.40
N GLU A 127 -23.50 -10.47 -25.76
CA GLU A 127 -23.61 -10.83 -27.15
C GLU A 127 -24.52 -9.78 -27.73
N GLY A 128 -23.93 -8.89 -28.55
CA GLY A 128 -24.65 -7.86 -29.24
C GLY A 128 -25.78 -8.53 -30.00
N SER A 129 -27.01 -8.15 -29.67
CA SER A 129 -28.18 -8.54 -30.44
C SER A 129 -27.91 -8.18 -31.91
N LYS A 130 -27.91 -9.17 -32.79
CA LYS A 130 -27.82 -8.99 -34.24
C LYS A 130 -29.15 -8.48 -34.81
N SER A 131 -29.79 -7.52 -34.20
CA SER A 131 -30.90 -6.81 -34.80
C SER A 131 -30.40 -5.45 -35.28
N ASP A 132 -30.50 -5.25 -36.59
CA ASP A 132 -30.13 -4.03 -37.33
C ASP A 132 -30.94 -2.77 -36.92
N GLU A 133 -31.65 -2.80 -35.81
CA GLU A 133 -32.50 -1.71 -35.32
C GLU A 133 -32.01 -1.03 -34.05
N ASP A 134 -30.84 -1.38 -33.53
CA ASP A 134 -30.26 -0.66 -32.40
C ASP A 134 -29.69 0.67 -32.88
N LYS A 135 -30.59 1.67 -32.94
CA LYS A 135 -30.25 3.07 -33.10
C LYS A 135 -29.33 3.48 -31.96
N ILE A 136 -28.05 3.61 -32.27
CA ILE A 136 -27.07 4.14 -31.31
C ILE A 136 -27.47 5.58 -31.01
N VAL A 137 -28.16 5.81 -29.91
CA VAL A 137 -28.39 7.16 -29.39
C VAL A 137 -27.08 7.62 -28.81
N ASN A 138 -26.40 8.47 -29.56
CA ASN A 138 -25.17 9.12 -29.10
C ASN A 138 -25.53 10.12 -27.99
N PRO A 139 -25.12 9.90 -26.72
CA PRO A 139 -25.52 10.77 -25.61
C PRO A 139 -24.91 12.18 -25.63
N GLY A 140 -24.23 12.55 -26.74
CA GLY A 140 -23.59 13.85 -26.93
C GLY A 140 -24.32 14.84 -27.81
N GLU A 141 -25.45 14.49 -28.46
CA GLU A 141 -26.26 15.48 -29.21
C GLU A 141 -27.28 16.17 -28.29
N VAL A 142 -26.80 17.17 -27.56
CA VAL A 142 -27.70 18.15 -26.95
C VAL A 142 -28.14 19.12 -28.04
N ASN A 143 -29.37 18.95 -28.51
CA ASN A 143 -30.00 19.87 -29.48
C ASN A 143 -30.30 21.19 -28.74
N ILE A 144 -29.35 22.12 -28.79
CA ILE A 144 -29.54 23.48 -28.29
C ILE A 144 -30.32 24.27 -29.33
N GLN A 145 -31.63 24.30 -29.22
CA GLN A 145 -32.45 25.25 -29.97
C GLN A 145 -32.22 26.66 -29.44
N PRO A 146 -31.80 27.63 -30.28
CA PRO A 146 -31.69 28.99 -29.85
C PRO A 146 -33.11 29.56 -29.56
N PRO A 147 -33.24 30.46 -28.56
CA PRO A 147 -34.52 31.09 -28.26
C PRO A 147 -34.97 31.92 -29.45
N THR A 148 -36.17 31.65 -29.94
CA THR A 148 -36.88 32.53 -30.92
C THR A 148 -37.23 33.82 -30.27
N MET A 149 -36.76 34.95 -30.85
CA MET A 149 -37.20 36.29 -30.51
C MET A 149 -38.62 36.52 -31.04
#